data_14c6afb49d35a99dd4e2639200b4ed8c
#
_entry.id   14c6afb49d35a99dd4e2639200b4ed8c
#
_cell.length_a   1.000
_cell.length_b   1.000
_cell.length_c   1.000
_cell.angle_alpha   90.00
_cell.angle_beta   90.00
_cell.angle_gamma   90.00
#
_symmetry.space_group_name_H-M   'P 1'
#
loop_
_entity.id
_entity.type
_entity.pdbx_description
1 polymer ?
#
loop_
_entity_poly.entity_id
_entity_poly.type
_entity_poly.pdbx_seq_one_letter_code
_entity_poly.pdbx_strand_id
1 'polypeptide(L)'
;HERALTEGLRRLVRPGDLVVTTWWLDGCRDHEVAGRAACVAAAPLDLPVWGAAVWLWHWARPTNPIIPWSRVRAHWLSREERTAKEAALRTQCDGRVIGGPDDRILEPVRLKRSLNLPEMFMVGARRR
;
A
#
# COMPACT_ATOMS: atom_id res chain seq x y z
N HIS A 1 -9.73 -16.60 -6.84
CA HIS A 1 -8.61 -16.18 -5.98
C HIS A 1 -9.02 -15.10 -4.95
N GLU A 2 -9.67 -14.00 -5.35
CA GLU A 2 -10.06 -12.91 -4.43
C GLU A 2 -10.98 -13.39 -3.29
N ARG A 3 -11.96 -14.26 -3.59
CA ARG A 3 -12.85 -14.84 -2.57
C ARG A 3 -12.08 -15.67 -1.54
N ALA A 4 -11.17 -16.53 -1.97
CA ALA A 4 -10.36 -17.35 -1.06
C ALA A 4 -9.47 -16.49 -0.16
N LEU A 5 -8.89 -15.42 -0.72
CA LEU A 5 -8.12 -14.43 0.04
C LEU A 5 -8.98 -13.73 1.10
N THR A 6 -10.19 -13.28 0.72
CA THR A 6 -11.15 -12.66 1.65
C THR A 6 -11.49 -13.59 2.80
N GLU A 7 -11.78 -14.86 2.52
CA GLU A 7 -12.10 -15.85 3.57
C GLU A 7 -10.90 -16.12 4.50
N GLY A 8 -9.69 -16.16 3.95
CA GLY A 8 -8.46 -16.24 4.74
C GLY A 8 -8.29 -15.05 5.67
N LEU A 9 -8.46 -13.83 5.15
CA LEU A 9 -8.34 -12.59 5.92
C LEU A 9 -9.39 -12.47 7.03
N ARG A 10 -10.64 -12.88 6.78
CA ARG A 10 -11.70 -12.89 7.80
C ARG A 10 -11.38 -13.71 9.04
N ARG A 11 -10.55 -14.73 8.91
CA ARG A 11 -10.10 -15.56 10.04
C ARG A 11 -9.02 -14.89 10.87
N LEU A 12 -8.34 -13.90 10.30
CA LEU A 12 -7.21 -13.22 10.93
C LEU A 12 -7.60 -11.93 11.63
N VAL A 13 -8.50 -11.15 11.03
CA VAL A 13 -8.90 -9.84 11.56
C VAL A 13 -9.71 -9.95 12.86
N ARG A 14 -9.49 -9.01 13.77
CA ARG A 14 -10.13 -8.96 15.09
C ARG A 14 -10.80 -7.59 15.30
N PRO A 15 -11.84 -7.50 16.16
CA PRO A 15 -12.39 -6.21 16.58
C PRO A 15 -11.29 -5.30 17.14
N GLY A 16 -11.26 -4.06 16.66
CA GLY A 16 -10.28 -3.07 17.08
C GLY A 16 -9.00 -3.01 16.23
N ASP A 17 -8.81 -3.92 15.29
CA ASP A 17 -7.66 -3.89 14.39
C ASP A 17 -7.70 -2.68 13.44
N LEU A 18 -6.51 -2.21 13.07
CA LEU A 18 -6.28 -1.40 11.87
C LEU A 18 -5.76 -2.31 10.76
N VAL A 19 -6.49 -2.42 9.67
CA VAL A 19 -6.07 -3.22 8.52
C VAL A 19 -5.25 -2.34 7.57
N VAL A 20 -3.98 -2.67 7.37
CA VAL A 20 -3.11 -2.05 6.38
C VAL A 20 -2.92 -3.02 5.22
N THR A 21 -3.18 -2.54 4.01
CA THR A 21 -3.11 -3.32 2.77
C THR A 21 -2.58 -2.46 1.63
N THR A 22 -2.43 -3.02 0.42
CA THR A 22 -2.20 -2.22 -0.79
C THR A 22 -3.48 -1.50 -1.20
N TRP A 23 -3.34 -0.34 -1.86
CA TRP A 23 -4.53 0.41 -2.29
C TRP A 23 -5.31 -0.33 -3.39
N TRP A 24 -6.63 -0.35 -3.26
CA TRP A 24 -7.55 -1.09 -4.17
C TRP A 24 -7.76 -0.44 -5.54
N LEU A 25 -7.10 0.69 -5.83
CA LEU A 25 -7.02 1.37 -7.14
C LEU A 25 -5.57 1.75 -7.46
N ASP A 26 -4.61 0.93 -7.07
CA ASP A 26 -3.17 1.23 -7.16
C ASP A 26 -2.59 1.09 -8.59
N GLY A 27 -3.37 0.52 -9.53
CA GLY A 27 -2.92 0.29 -10.90
C GLY A 27 -2.11 -1.00 -11.09
N CYS A 28 -2.01 -1.82 -10.06
CA CYS A 28 -1.43 -3.16 -10.10
C CYS A 28 -2.51 -4.18 -9.71
N ARG A 29 -2.76 -5.16 -10.56
CA ARG A 29 -3.85 -6.13 -10.37
C ARG A 29 -3.79 -6.85 -9.02
N ASP A 30 -2.60 -7.28 -8.62
CA ASP A 30 -2.43 -8.03 -7.37
C ASP A 30 -2.65 -7.14 -6.14
N HIS A 31 -2.20 -5.88 -6.21
CA HIS A 31 -2.45 -4.88 -5.17
C HIS A 31 -3.94 -4.61 -5.03
N GLU A 32 -4.64 -4.45 -6.14
CA GLU A 32 -6.07 -4.16 -6.15
C GLU A 32 -6.89 -5.32 -5.61
N VAL A 33 -6.54 -6.56 -5.98
CA VAL A 33 -7.18 -7.76 -5.44
C VAL A 33 -6.97 -7.86 -3.93
N ALA A 34 -5.75 -7.66 -3.45
CA ALA A 34 -5.43 -7.69 -2.03
C ALA A 34 -6.19 -6.58 -1.27
N GLY A 35 -6.18 -5.37 -1.81
CA GLY A 35 -6.88 -4.22 -1.23
C GLY A 35 -8.40 -4.44 -1.12
N ARG A 36 -9.05 -4.92 -2.19
CA ARG A 36 -10.49 -5.21 -2.17
C ARG A 36 -10.84 -6.34 -1.21
N ALA A 37 -10.05 -7.42 -1.23
CA ALA A 37 -10.27 -8.54 -0.31
C ALA A 37 -10.16 -8.11 1.16
N ALA A 38 -9.20 -7.26 1.49
CA ALA A 38 -9.03 -6.70 2.82
C ALA A 38 -10.21 -5.81 3.23
N CYS A 39 -10.70 -4.94 2.33
CA CYS A 39 -11.89 -4.13 2.59
C CYS A 39 -13.13 -4.97 2.87
N VAL A 40 -13.34 -6.04 2.08
CA VAL A 40 -14.48 -6.96 2.27
C VAL A 40 -14.35 -7.78 3.56
N ALA A 41 -13.13 -8.16 3.93
CA ALA A 41 -12.88 -8.90 5.18
C ALA A 41 -13.08 -8.02 6.43
N ALA A 42 -12.69 -6.75 6.37
CA ALA A 42 -12.77 -5.79 7.46
C ALA A 42 -14.19 -5.26 7.72
N ALA A 43 -15.03 -5.21 6.68
CA ALA A 43 -16.34 -4.58 6.72
C ALA A 43 -17.30 -5.13 7.79
N PRO A 44 -17.40 -6.45 8.06
CA PRO A 44 -18.31 -6.98 9.08
C PRO A 44 -17.98 -6.54 10.51
N LEU A 45 -16.72 -6.15 10.77
CA LEU A 45 -16.23 -5.69 12.07
C LEU A 45 -16.06 -4.16 12.12
N ASP A 46 -16.48 -3.43 11.08
CA ASP A 46 -16.30 -1.98 10.90
C ASP A 46 -14.86 -1.51 11.15
N LEU A 47 -13.89 -2.31 10.71
CA LEU A 47 -12.47 -2.01 10.90
C LEU A 47 -12.00 -0.91 9.95
N PRO A 48 -11.14 0.00 10.41
CA PRO A 48 -10.48 0.95 9.53
C PRO A 48 -9.53 0.23 8.58
N VAL A 49 -9.58 0.60 7.29
CA VAL A 49 -8.69 0.06 6.26
C VAL A 49 -7.85 1.18 5.66
N TRP A 50 -6.54 1.01 5.68
CA TRP A 50 -5.57 1.91 5.08
C TRP A 50 -4.88 1.23 3.91
N GLY A 51 -5.07 1.79 2.71
CA GLY A 51 -4.46 1.30 1.48
C GLY A 51 -3.14 2.02 1.19
N ALA A 52 -2.01 1.30 1.26
CA ALA A 52 -0.71 1.84 0.89
C ALA A 52 -0.65 2.10 -0.62
N ALA A 53 -0.27 3.31 -0.99
CA ALA A 53 -0.08 3.71 -2.38
C ALA A 53 1.33 3.29 -2.83
N VAL A 54 1.45 2.14 -3.51
CA VAL A 54 2.72 1.58 -3.98
C VAL A 54 2.98 1.94 -5.43
N TRP A 55 2.05 1.58 -6.32
CA TRP A 55 2.16 1.76 -7.77
C TRP A 55 1.58 3.09 -8.25
N LEU A 56 0.75 3.75 -7.43
CA LEU A 56 0.12 5.04 -7.70
C LEU A 56 1.11 6.07 -8.29
N TRP A 57 2.32 6.14 -7.74
CA TRP A 57 3.34 7.13 -8.11
C TRP A 57 3.90 6.98 -9.52
N HIS A 58 3.58 5.89 -10.22
CA HIS A 58 4.00 5.64 -11.60
C HIS A 58 3.04 6.25 -12.61
N TRP A 59 1.75 6.38 -12.26
CA TRP A 59 0.71 6.82 -13.19
C TRP A 59 -0.10 8.03 -12.72
N ALA A 60 -0.12 8.31 -11.42
CA ALA A 60 -0.94 9.37 -10.86
C ALA A 60 -0.43 10.77 -11.23
N ARG A 61 -1.38 11.65 -11.49
CA ARG A 61 -1.15 13.08 -11.64
C ARG A 61 -1.92 13.82 -10.55
N PRO A 62 -1.43 14.98 -10.05
CA PRO A 62 -2.10 15.74 -8.98
C PRO A 62 -3.56 16.10 -9.27
N THR A 63 -3.91 16.23 -10.54
CA THR A 63 -5.26 16.58 -11.01
C THR A 63 -6.14 15.37 -11.31
N ASN A 64 -5.67 14.14 -11.10
CA ASN A 64 -6.44 12.95 -11.42
C ASN A 64 -7.65 12.81 -10.48
N PRO A 65 -8.90 12.89 -10.99
CA PRO A 65 -10.11 12.89 -10.18
C PRO A 65 -10.44 11.53 -9.54
N ILE A 66 -9.81 10.44 -10.03
CA ILE A 66 -9.99 9.09 -9.46
C ILE A 66 -9.35 9.00 -8.08
N ILE A 67 -8.33 9.83 -7.82
CA ILE A 67 -7.57 9.79 -6.58
C ILE A 67 -8.28 10.66 -5.53
N PRO A 68 -8.75 10.06 -4.43
CA PRO A 68 -9.42 10.81 -3.37
C PRO A 68 -8.38 11.52 -2.49
N TRP A 69 -7.77 12.58 -3.00
CA TRP A 69 -6.69 13.32 -2.33
C TRP A 69 -7.06 13.76 -0.91
N SER A 70 -8.32 14.06 -0.65
CA SER A 70 -8.82 14.42 0.69
C SER A 70 -8.74 13.28 1.71
N ARG A 71 -8.60 12.05 1.24
CA ARG A 71 -8.49 10.83 2.07
C ARG A 71 -7.06 10.33 2.21
N VAL A 72 -6.10 11.04 1.66
CA VAL A 72 -4.69 10.71 1.84
C VAL A 72 -4.26 11.05 3.26
N ARG A 73 -3.57 10.13 3.91
CA ARG A 73 -2.86 10.34 5.16
C ARG A 73 -1.38 10.11 4.93
N ALA A 74 -0.57 11.06 5.35
CA ALA A 74 0.87 10.99 5.29
C ALA A 74 1.43 10.64 6.67
N HIS A 75 2.27 9.62 6.74
CA HIS A 75 3.04 9.27 7.92
C HIS A 75 4.50 9.66 7.69
N TRP A 76 4.96 10.69 8.39
CA TRP A 76 6.35 11.13 8.33
C TRP A 76 7.21 10.20 9.18
N LEU A 77 8.19 9.58 8.54
CA LEU A 77 9.08 8.65 9.20
C LEU A 77 10.01 9.38 10.18
N SER A 78 10.16 8.83 11.36
CA SER A 78 11.24 9.18 12.30
C SER A 78 12.61 8.87 11.66
N ARG A 79 13.67 9.30 12.32
CA ARG A 79 15.04 8.99 11.87
C ARG A 79 15.29 7.48 11.86
N GLU A 80 14.85 6.80 12.90
CA GLU A 80 14.98 5.35 13.08
C GLU A 80 14.21 4.58 12.02
N GLU A 81 12.96 4.94 11.77
CA GLU A 81 12.11 4.32 10.75
C GLU A 81 12.69 4.53 9.35
N ARG A 82 13.22 5.72 9.06
CA ARG A 82 13.88 6.02 7.78
C ARG A 82 15.13 5.15 7.59
N THR A 83 15.94 4.98 8.64
CA THR A 83 17.12 4.12 8.60
C THR A 83 16.75 2.66 8.35
N ALA A 84 15.71 2.17 9.02
CA ALA A 84 15.20 0.81 8.82
C ALA A 84 14.67 0.61 7.38
N LYS A 85 13.91 1.59 6.87
CA LYS A 85 13.41 1.57 5.48
C LYS A 85 14.56 1.57 4.47
N GLU A 86 15.58 2.40 4.67
CA GLU A 86 16.75 2.46 3.80
C GLU A 86 17.49 1.12 3.76
N ALA A 87 17.70 0.50 4.92
CA ALA A 87 18.33 -0.82 5.00
C ALA A 87 17.52 -1.90 4.26
N ALA A 88 16.20 -1.91 4.46
CA ALA A 88 15.30 -2.85 3.77
C ALA A 88 15.33 -2.66 2.24
N LEU A 89 15.29 -1.41 1.76
CA LEU A 89 15.35 -1.10 0.34
C LEU A 89 16.70 -1.48 -0.29
N ARG A 90 17.80 -1.26 0.42
CA ARG A 90 19.14 -1.72 -0.05
C ARG A 90 19.19 -3.24 -0.21
N THR A 91 18.66 -3.99 0.75
CA THR A 91 18.58 -5.45 0.66
C THR A 91 17.77 -5.91 -0.56
N GLN A 92 16.69 -5.22 -0.91
CA GLN A 92 15.92 -5.51 -2.11
C GLN A 92 16.66 -5.16 -3.40
N CYS A 93 17.47 -4.09 -3.40
CA CYS A 93 18.28 -3.69 -4.55
C CYS A 93 19.47 -4.62 -4.80
N ASP A 94 20.10 -5.11 -3.71
CA ASP A 94 21.24 -6.03 -3.76
C ASP A 94 20.80 -7.49 -3.97
N GLY A 95 19.60 -7.83 -3.55
CA GLY A 95 18.98 -9.13 -3.77
C GLY A 95 18.44 -9.22 -5.20
N ARG A 96 18.89 -10.22 -5.93
CA ARG A 96 18.42 -10.55 -7.28
C ARG A 96 16.92 -10.37 -7.39
N VAL A 97 16.52 -9.49 -8.27
CA VAL A 97 15.12 -9.26 -8.59
C VAL A 97 14.48 -10.58 -9.02
N ILE A 98 13.46 -11.01 -8.28
CA ILE A 98 12.61 -12.13 -8.66
C ILE A 98 11.47 -11.53 -9.47
N GLY A 99 11.56 -11.55 -10.81
CA GLY A 99 10.46 -11.08 -11.63
C GLY A 99 10.90 -10.59 -13.01
N GLY A 100 10.10 -10.46 -13.96
CA GLY A 100 10.32 -10.27 -15.37
C GLY A 100 10.89 -8.91 -15.84
N PRO A 101 10.76 -8.57 -17.14
CA PRO A 101 11.42 -7.41 -17.76
C PRO A 101 11.00 -6.02 -17.24
N ASP A 102 10.02 -5.94 -16.34
CA ASP A 102 9.53 -4.70 -15.72
C ASP A 102 10.18 -4.38 -14.36
N ASP A 103 11.23 -5.08 -14.01
CA ASP A 103 11.91 -5.06 -12.70
C ASP A 103 12.67 -3.78 -12.35
N ARG A 104 12.47 -2.70 -13.07
CA ARG A 104 13.04 -1.38 -12.76
C ARG A 104 12.32 -0.64 -11.63
N ILE A 105 11.71 -1.39 -10.70
CA ILE A 105 10.94 -0.82 -9.59
C ILE A 105 11.80 0.07 -8.69
N LEU A 106 13.11 -0.19 -8.63
CA LEU A 106 14.04 0.51 -7.74
C LEU A 106 15.19 1.19 -8.48
N GLU A 107 14.91 1.96 -9.53
CA GLU A 107 15.92 2.88 -10.06
C GLU A 107 16.42 3.82 -8.94
N PRO A 108 17.72 4.18 -8.93
CA PRO A 108 18.34 5.01 -7.89
C PRO A 108 17.57 6.33 -7.60
N VAL A 109 16.95 6.92 -8.62
CA VAL A 109 16.15 8.14 -8.49
C VAL A 109 14.87 7.87 -7.71
N ARG A 110 14.22 6.72 -7.94
CA ARG A 110 12.99 6.31 -7.24
C ARG A 110 13.28 5.94 -5.79
N LEU A 111 14.38 5.25 -5.56
CA LEU A 111 14.86 4.94 -4.21
C LEU A 111 15.07 6.21 -3.39
N LYS A 112 15.80 7.19 -3.93
CA LYS A 112 16.05 8.48 -3.26
C LYS A 112 14.74 9.24 -2.99
N ARG A 113 13.79 9.19 -3.93
CA ARG A 113 12.47 9.82 -3.77
C ARG A 113 11.65 9.12 -2.68
N SER A 114 11.65 7.80 -2.68
CA SER A 114 10.95 6.98 -1.67
C SER A 114 11.46 7.25 -0.25
N LEU A 115 12.76 7.48 -0.07
CA LEU A 115 13.36 7.78 1.23
C LEU A 115 13.03 9.19 1.77
N ASN A 116 12.72 10.13 0.88
CA ASN A 116 12.48 11.52 1.26
C ASN A 116 11.00 11.89 1.36
N LEU A 117 10.09 10.99 0.98
CA LEU A 117 8.66 11.20 1.07
C LEU A 117 8.08 10.47 2.29
N PRO A 118 6.98 10.98 2.86
CA PRO A 118 6.24 10.23 3.87
C PRO A 118 5.63 8.96 3.28
N GLU A 119 5.33 7.99 4.12
CA GLU A 119 4.46 6.89 3.73
C GLU A 119 3.04 7.42 3.54
N MET A 120 2.43 7.10 2.41
CA MET A 120 1.11 7.61 2.07
C MET A 120 0.08 6.50 2.01
N PHE A 121 -1.02 6.73 2.70
CA PHE A 121 -2.12 5.78 2.79
C PHE A 121 -3.42 6.42 2.33
N MET A 122 -4.19 5.68 1.55
CA MET A 122 -5.58 6.00 1.22
C MET A 122 -6.47 5.42 2.31
N VAL A 123 -7.15 6.29 3.05
CA VAL A 123 -8.05 5.85 4.12
C VAL A 123 -9.41 5.53 3.53
N GLY A 124 -9.89 4.30 3.75
CA GLY A 124 -11.23 3.88 3.37
C GLY A 124 -12.31 4.73 4.05
N ALA A 125 -13.44 4.94 3.37
CA ALA A 125 -14.60 5.55 4.03
C ALA A 125 -15.12 4.59 5.10
N ARG A 126 -15.18 5.04 6.36
CA ARG A 126 -16.05 4.36 7.33
C ARG A 126 -17.47 4.43 6.78
N ARG A 127 -18.13 3.30 6.63
CA ARG A 127 -19.59 3.31 6.42
C ARG A 127 -20.21 3.89 7.70
N ARG A 128 -20.89 5.02 7.56
CA ARG A 128 -21.76 5.55 8.62
C ARG A 128 -23.02 4.71 8.68
#